data_ccefdd52578cde87f3775f9169ce7c62
#
_entry.id   ccefdd52578cde87f3775f9169ce7c62
#
_cell.length_a   1.000
_cell.length_b   1.000
_cell.length_c   1.000
_cell.angle_alpha   90.00
_cell.angle_beta   90.00
_cell.angle_gamma   90.00
#
_symmetry.space_group_name_H-M   'P 1'
#
loop_
_entity.id
_entity.type
_entity.pdbx_description
1 polymer ?
#
loop_
_entity_poly.entity_id
_entity_poly.type
_entity_poly.pdbx_seq_one_letter_code
_entity_poly.pdbx_strand_id
1 'polypeptide(L)'
;MPENLGPTAEFPIRNEANQPFSWPAAQPDQGAVLLVHGFTASPWEMRPLGRILQQAGYAVAAVRLPGHGTSHEDLRRRHYEEWLQAVIEGYELLQTGHRQVFGLGISTGALLLAALAAQQQPAGLILLSPFLRLRHWLAPACGLLQYVQAYQERTLRPELIPYYYRYRPVAGVHQINRLLRRVRRELPQITAPALVVNALGDRTVNVASGRHLFERLGSRPKAYHLYGPEVGHGLASPDQPCWPDLISLVLTFLRHHDATETGRSPSVP
;
A
#
# COMPACT_ATOMS: atom_id res chain seq x y z
N MET A 1 34.14 -7.40 -17.04
CA MET A 1 34.40 -7.51 -15.60
C MET A 1 33.37 -6.64 -14.92
N PRO A 2 32.39 -7.16 -14.16
CA PRO A 2 31.53 -6.30 -13.36
C PRO A 2 32.32 -5.88 -12.13
N GLU A 3 32.52 -4.57 -11.97
CA GLU A 3 33.12 -3.97 -10.79
C GLU A 3 32.36 -4.38 -9.54
N ASN A 4 33.11 -4.87 -8.57
CA ASN A 4 32.67 -5.29 -7.26
C ASN A 4 32.26 -4.05 -6.45
N LEU A 5 31.02 -3.60 -6.58
CA LEU A 5 30.46 -2.54 -5.75
C LEU A 5 30.32 -3.09 -4.32
N GLY A 6 31.15 -2.60 -3.42
CA GLY A 6 31.15 -2.93 -2.01
C GLY A 6 29.76 -2.72 -1.34
N PRO A 7 29.56 -3.21 -0.09
CA PRO A 7 28.24 -3.46 0.47
C PRO A 7 27.39 -2.23 0.87
N THR A 8 27.71 -1.00 0.46
CA THR A 8 26.96 0.21 0.92
C THR A 8 26.89 1.36 -0.08
N ALA A 9 26.85 1.14 -1.40
CA ALA A 9 26.49 2.24 -2.29
C ALA A 9 24.97 2.50 -2.12
N GLU A 10 24.63 3.50 -1.32
CA GLU A 10 23.25 3.96 -1.16
C GLU A 10 22.78 4.57 -2.49
N PHE A 11 21.78 3.94 -3.11
CA PHE A 11 21.25 4.45 -4.38
C PHE A 11 20.57 5.80 -4.13
N PRO A 12 20.94 6.86 -4.90
CA PRO A 12 20.36 8.18 -4.70
C PRO A 12 18.87 8.18 -4.98
N ILE A 13 18.15 9.00 -4.24
CA ILE A 13 16.72 9.22 -4.50
C ILE A 13 16.56 9.98 -5.80
N ARG A 14 15.73 9.44 -6.67
CA ARG A 14 15.52 9.90 -8.04
C ARG A 14 14.83 11.26 -8.13
N ASN A 15 13.96 11.55 -7.18
CA ASN A 15 13.19 12.80 -7.09
C ASN A 15 12.88 13.06 -5.63
N GLU A 16 12.96 14.30 -5.17
CA GLU A 16 12.69 14.69 -3.78
C GLU A 16 11.27 14.28 -3.34
N ALA A 17 10.29 14.35 -4.22
CA ALA A 17 8.92 13.93 -3.93
C ALA A 17 8.79 12.43 -3.62
N ASN A 18 9.80 11.62 -3.94
CA ASN A 18 9.87 10.19 -3.62
C ASN A 18 10.37 9.91 -2.18
N GLN A 19 10.79 10.96 -1.45
CA GLN A 19 11.15 10.85 -0.04
C GLN A 19 9.94 10.40 0.80
N PRO A 20 10.17 9.64 1.88
CA PRO A 20 9.15 9.45 2.89
C PRO A 20 8.71 10.81 3.44
N PHE A 21 7.51 10.89 3.95
CA PHE A 21 7.03 12.11 4.59
C PHE A 21 6.23 11.79 5.84
N SER A 22 6.26 12.73 6.78
CA SER A 22 5.41 12.71 7.97
C SER A 22 4.83 14.10 8.17
N TRP A 23 3.52 14.19 8.32
CA TRP A 23 2.79 15.43 8.54
C TRP A 23 1.98 15.30 9.83
N PRO A 24 2.18 16.20 10.80
CA PRO A 24 1.45 16.17 12.05
C PRO A 24 -0.04 16.41 11.81
N ALA A 25 -0.86 15.93 12.74
CA ALA A 25 -2.28 16.23 12.75
C ALA A 25 -2.53 17.74 12.88
N ALA A 26 -3.57 18.22 12.21
CA ALA A 26 -4.01 19.59 12.38
C ALA A 26 -4.67 19.82 13.77
N GLN A 27 -5.16 18.74 14.40
CA GLN A 27 -5.76 18.72 15.75
C GLN A 27 -5.15 17.58 16.58
N PRO A 28 -4.84 17.79 17.89
CA PRO A 28 -4.04 16.87 18.68
C PRO A 28 -4.67 15.49 18.97
N ASP A 29 -5.98 15.34 18.92
CA ASP A 29 -6.70 14.18 19.47
C ASP A 29 -7.20 13.18 18.42
N GLN A 30 -6.82 13.32 17.16
CA GLN A 30 -7.15 12.35 16.13
C GLN A 30 -6.03 11.34 15.93
N GLY A 31 -6.38 10.14 15.51
CA GLY A 31 -5.44 9.06 15.25
C GLY A 31 -4.44 9.39 14.14
N ALA A 32 -3.57 8.44 13.84
CA ALA A 32 -2.60 8.53 12.76
C ALA A 32 -2.90 7.54 11.64
N VAL A 33 -2.47 7.85 10.41
CA VAL A 33 -2.59 6.98 9.25
C VAL A 33 -1.22 6.70 8.64
N LEU A 34 -0.82 5.44 8.63
CA LEU A 34 0.33 4.94 7.89
C LEU A 34 -0.05 4.70 6.44
N LEU A 35 0.65 5.35 5.51
CA LEU A 35 0.43 5.24 4.07
C LEU A 35 1.50 4.37 3.41
N VAL A 36 1.08 3.39 2.61
CA VAL A 36 1.99 2.44 1.95
C VAL A 36 1.68 2.36 0.46
N HIS A 37 2.65 2.80 -0.37
CA HIS A 37 2.56 2.84 -1.82
C HIS A 37 2.68 1.45 -2.49
N GLY A 38 2.38 1.40 -3.79
CA GLY A 38 2.45 0.18 -4.60
C GLY A 38 3.85 -0.15 -5.13
N PHE A 39 3.96 -1.33 -5.77
CA PHE A 39 5.19 -1.79 -6.40
C PHE A 39 5.62 -0.89 -7.56
N THR A 40 6.90 -0.56 -7.63
CA THR A 40 7.53 0.38 -8.59
C THR A 40 7.09 1.84 -8.45
N ALA A 41 6.27 2.18 -7.46
CA ALA A 41 5.88 3.53 -7.11
C ALA A 41 6.82 4.12 -6.04
N SER A 42 6.38 5.15 -5.36
CA SER A 42 7.10 5.82 -4.27
C SER A 42 6.10 6.51 -3.34
N PRO A 43 6.51 7.09 -2.20
CA PRO A 43 5.63 7.88 -1.34
C PRO A 43 4.86 8.99 -2.07
N TRP A 44 5.35 9.46 -3.20
CA TRP A 44 4.64 10.42 -4.05
C TRP A 44 3.21 9.97 -4.38
N GLU A 45 3.01 8.67 -4.66
CA GLU A 45 1.70 8.08 -4.96
C GLU A 45 0.67 8.35 -3.86
N MET A 46 1.12 8.42 -2.60
CA MET A 46 0.26 8.57 -1.44
C MET A 46 0.03 10.03 -1.00
N ARG A 47 0.77 10.99 -1.58
CA ARG A 47 0.68 12.41 -1.18
C ARG A 47 -0.71 13.01 -1.33
N PRO A 48 -1.48 12.76 -2.42
CA PRO A 48 -2.83 13.32 -2.53
C PRO A 48 -3.76 12.86 -1.41
N LEU A 49 -3.80 11.56 -1.12
CA LEU A 49 -4.57 11.01 0.01
C LEU A 49 -4.04 11.55 1.34
N GLY A 50 -2.72 11.59 1.52
CA GLY A 50 -2.10 12.10 2.74
C GLY A 50 -2.50 13.54 3.06
N ARG A 51 -2.57 14.42 2.05
CA ARG A 51 -3.01 15.81 2.24
C ARG A 51 -4.47 15.90 2.72
N ILE A 52 -5.34 15.12 2.13
CA ILE A 52 -6.75 15.09 2.51
C ILE A 52 -6.92 14.57 3.94
N LEU A 53 -6.21 13.50 4.29
CA LEU A 53 -6.25 12.95 5.64
C LEU A 53 -5.70 13.92 6.69
N GLN A 54 -4.60 14.62 6.38
CA GLN A 54 -4.05 15.67 7.24
C GLN A 54 -5.06 16.82 7.45
N GLN A 55 -5.70 17.28 6.37
CA GLN A 55 -6.74 18.32 6.44
C GLN A 55 -7.96 17.84 7.23
N ALA A 56 -8.25 16.54 7.19
CA ALA A 56 -9.32 15.93 7.99
C ALA A 56 -8.94 15.74 9.47
N GLY A 57 -7.70 16.09 9.87
CA GLY A 57 -7.24 16.10 11.27
C GLY A 57 -6.40 14.90 11.69
N TYR A 58 -6.03 13.98 10.77
CA TYR A 58 -5.15 12.84 11.09
C TYR A 58 -3.68 13.20 10.95
N ALA A 59 -2.84 12.69 11.84
CA ALA A 59 -1.41 12.61 11.57
C ALA A 59 -1.16 11.59 10.45
N VAL A 60 -0.22 11.88 9.55
CA VAL A 60 0.00 11.03 8.36
C VAL A 60 1.48 10.77 8.19
N ALA A 61 1.87 9.51 8.02
CA ALA A 61 3.21 9.14 7.60
C ALA A 61 3.16 8.21 6.38
N ALA A 62 4.01 8.47 5.40
CA ALA A 62 4.18 7.59 4.24
C ALA A 62 5.61 7.05 4.23
N VAL A 63 5.73 5.72 4.33
CA VAL A 63 7.01 5.03 4.26
C VAL A 63 7.47 4.89 2.81
N ARG A 64 8.77 4.91 2.59
CA ARG A 64 9.39 4.54 1.32
C ARG A 64 9.90 3.10 1.43
N LEU A 65 9.33 2.21 0.64
CA LEU A 65 9.77 0.82 0.60
C LEU A 65 11.19 0.75 0.02
N PRO A 66 12.12 -0.02 0.62
CA PRO A 66 13.47 -0.21 0.10
C PRO A 66 13.49 -0.54 -1.40
N GLY A 67 14.39 0.10 -2.14
CA GLY A 67 14.49 -0.04 -3.59
C GLY A 67 13.47 0.75 -4.41
N HIS A 68 12.53 1.47 -3.78
CA HIS A 68 11.55 2.32 -4.44
C HIS A 68 11.96 3.79 -4.38
N GLY A 69 11.66 4.57 -5.44
CA GLY A 69 12.05 5.97 -5.54
C GLY A 69 13.54 6.21 -5.81
N THR A 70 14.33 5.16 -5.94
CA THR A 70 15.77 5.16 -6.26
C THR A 70 16.00 4.71 -7.70
N SER A 71 16.25 3.39 -7.92
CA SER A 71 16.40 2.81 -9.24
C SER A 71 15.77 1.41 -9.33
N HIS A 72 15.50 0.96 -10.58
CA HIS A 72 14.98 -0.38 -10.79
C HIS A 72 16.05 -1.47 -10.52
N GLU A 73 17.33 -1.13 -10.58
CA GLU A 73 18.45 -1.99 -10.19
C GLU A 73 18.48 -2.21 -8.67
N ASP A 74 18.27 -1.13 -7.89
CA ASP A 74 18.13 -1.22 -6.44
C ASP A 74 16.94 -2.12 -6.08
N LEU A 75 15.77 -1.84 -6.68
CA LEU A 75 14.55 -2.64 -6.44
C LEU A 75 14.74 -4.12 -6.79
N ARG A 76 15.50 -4.46 -7.84
CA ARG A 76 15.79 -5.84 -8.23
C ARG A 76 16.49 -6.64 -7.13
N ARG A 77 17.28 -5.97 -6.29
CA ARG A 77 18.08 -6.61 -5.21
C ARG A 77 17.29 -6.79 -3.91
N ARG A 78 16.11 -6.13 -3.78
CA ARG A 78 15.36 -6.10 -2.53
C ARG A 78 14.46 -7.32 -2.36
N HIS A 79 14.28 -7.69 -1.09
CA HIS A 79 13.39 -8.75 -0.66
C HIS A 79 12.12 -8.15 -0.03
N TYR A 80 10.99 -8.87 -0.11
CA TYR A 80 9.73 -8.37 0.45
C TYR A 80 9.78 -8.23 1.98
N GLU A 81 10.66 -8.97 2.63
CA GLU A 81 10.92 -8.87 4.07
C GLU A 81 11.43 -7.48 4.45
N GLU A 82 12.31 -6.88 3.62
CA GLU A 82 12.80 -5.50 3.81
C GLU A 82 11.66 -4.48 3.65
N TRP A 83 10.75 -4.72 2.70
CA TRP A 83 9.58 -3.85 2.52
C TRP A 83 8.65 -3.94 3.72
N LEU A 84 8.40 -5.16 4.23
CA LEU A 84 7.56 -5.36 5.40
C LEU A 84 8.19 -4.73 6.64
N GLN A 85 9.50 -4.85 6.81
CA GLN A 85 10.22 -4.24 7.92
C GLN A 85 10.06 -2.71 7.93
N ALA A 86 10.21 -2.05 6.78
CA ALA A 86 10.00 -0.61 6.67
C ALA A 86 8.54 -0.19 7.03
N VAL A 87 7.56 -1.04 6.73
CA VAL A 87 6.15 -0.79 7.11
C VAL A 87 5.95 -0.98 8.61
N ILE A 88 6.58 -1.98 9.22
CA ILE A 88 6.55 -2.22 10.68
C ILE A 88 7.18 -1.04 11.42
N GLU A 89 8.37 -0.61 11.02
CA GLU A 89 9.08 0.53 11.62
C GLU A 89 8.26 1.83 11.54
N GLY A 90 7.64 2.08 10.37
CA GLY A 90 6.76 3.23 10.20
C GLY A 90 5.51 3.17 11.07
N TYR A 91 4.94 2.00 11.27
CA TYR A 91 3.80 1.78 12.15
C TYR A 91 4.19 1.99 13.63
N GLU A 92 5.28 1.37 14.08
CA GLU A 92 5.79 1.49 15.45
C GLU A 92 6.16 2.93 15.79
N LEU A 93 6.77 3.66 14.85
CA LEU A 93 7.06 5.08 15.02
C LEU A 93 5.79 5.91 15.27
N LEU A 94 4.72 5.66 14.52
CA LEU A 94 3.44 6.35 14.74
C LEU A 94 2.81 5.99 16.09
N GLN A 95 2.95 4.75 16.53
CA GLN A 95 2.44 4.30 17.85
C GLN A 95 3.11 5.01 19.02
N THR A 96 4.33 5.55 18.87
CA THR A 96 4.99 6.33 19.95
C THR A 96 4.25 7.62 20.28
N GLY A 97 3.53 8.19 19.32
CA GLY A 97 2.82 9.48 19.47
C GLY A 97 1.30 9.39 19.36
N HIS A 98 0.76 8.26 18.90
CA HIS A 98 -0.67 8.13 18.63
C HIS A 98 -1.21 6.79 19.14
N ARG A 99 -2.31 6.86 19.91
CA ARG A 99 -2.97 5.66 20.45
C ARG A 99 -3.61 4.82 19.35
N GLN A 100 -4.16 5.47 18.33
CA GLN A 100 -4.81 4.83 17.21
C GLN A 100 -4.01 5.06 15.93
N VAL A 101 -3.54 3.97 15.32
CA VAL A 101 -2.81 3.98 14.06
C VAL A 101 -3.54 3.10 13.06
N PHE A 102 -4.05 3.74 12.00
CA PHE A 102 -4.66 3.08 10.86
C PHE A 102 -3.62 2.81 9.77
N GLY A 103 -3.87 1.77 8.96
CA GLY A 103 -3.08 1.51 7.76
C GLY A 103 -3.89 1.77 6.49
N LEU A 104 -3.37 2.56 5.55
CA LEU A 104 -3.92 2.74 4.21
C LEU A 104 -2.86 2.42 3.18
N GLY A 105 -3.11 1.40 2.35
CA GLY A 105 -2.15 0.97 1.34
C GLY A 105 -2.80 0.59 0.02
N ILE A 106 -2.01 0.74 -1.06
CA ILE A 106 -2.47 0.39 -2.40
C ILE A 106 -1.66 -0.79 -2.97
N SER A 107 -2.35 -1.74 -3.61
CA SER A 107 -1.71 -2.84 -4.35
C SER A 107 -0.76 -3.64 -3.44
N THR A 108 0.54 -3.67 -3.73
CA THR A 108 1.56 -4.32 -2.87
C THR A 108 1.59 -3.70 -1.46
N GLY A 109 1.38 -2.38 -1.34
CA GLY A 109 1.25 -1.71 -0.04
C GLY A 109 0.09 -2.25 0.80
N ALA A 110 -1.04 -2.57 0.16
CA ALA A 110 -2.17 -3.21 0.83
C ALA A 110 -1.83 -4.63 1.32
N LEU A 111 -1.02 -5.39 0.57
CA LEU A 111 -0.55 -6.71 1.00
C LEU A 111 0.43 -6.63 2.18
N LEU A 112 1.31 -5.62 2.18
CA LEU A 112 2.25 -5.39 3.28
C LEU A 112 1.51 -5.00 4.57
N LEU A 113 0.47 -4.16 4.47
CA LEU A 113 -0.38 -3.83 5.61
C LEU A 113 -1.18 -5.03 6.11
N ALA A 114 -1.64 -5.92 5.23
CA ALA A 114 -2.24 -7.17 5.66
C ALA A 114 -1.24 -8.06 6.41
N ALA A 115 0.01 -8.15 5.95
CA ALA A 115 1.06 -8.90 6.64
C ALA A 115 1.48 -8.23 7.97
N LEU A 116 1.49 -6.90 8.06
CA LEU A 116 1.65 -6.17 9.31
C LEU A 116 0.54 -6.54 10.31
N ALA A 117 -0.72 -6.48 9.87
CA ALA A 117 -1.88 -6.69 10.74
C ALA A 117 -2.02 -8.13 11.27
N ALA A 118 -1.31 -9.09 10.69
CA ALA A 118 -1.20 -10.44 11.24
C ALA A 118 -0.25 -10.51 12.46
N GLN A 119 0.55 -9.48 12.70
CA GLN A 119 1.54 -9.43 13.79
C GLN A 119 1.27 -8.28 14.76
N GLN A 120 0.62 -7.21 14.27
CA GLN A 120 0.31 -5.99 15.00
C GLN A 120 -1.22 -5.78 15.00
N GLN A 121 -1.69 -4.84 15.83
CA GLN A 121 -3.13 -4.55 15.99
C GLN A 121 -3.42 -3.10 15.52
N PRO A 122 -3.43 -2.80 14.20
CA PRO A 122 -3.83 -1.48 13.75
C PRO A 122 -5.31 -1.21 14.09
N ALA A 123 -5.64 0.07 14.34
CA ALA A 123 -7.01 0.50 14.63
C ALA A 123 -7.98 0.20 13.46
N GLY A 124 -7.46 0.11 12.24
CA GLY A 124 -8.19 -0.34 11.06
C GLY A 124 -7.30 -0.36 9.82
N LEU A 125 -7.76 -1.06 8.79
CA LEU A 125 -7.07 -1.24 7.51
C LEU A 125 -7.92 -0.73 6.35
N ILE A 126 -7.32 0.06 5.47
CA ILE A 126 -7.90 0.48 4.19
C ILE A 126 -7.00 -0.10 3.08
N LEU A 127 -7.51 -1.11 2.40
CA LEU A 127 -6.79 -1.88 1.40
C LEU A 127 -7.33 -1.53 0.01
N LEU A 128 -6.57 -0.70 -0.73
CA LEU A 128 -6.92 -0.27 -2.09
C LEU A 128 -6.29 -1.21 -3.11
N SER A 129 -7.09 -1.71 -4.04
CA SER A 129 -6.68 -2.67 -5.08
C SER A 129 -5.88 -3.86 -4.57
N PRO A 130 -6.23 -4.47 -3.40
CA PRO A 130 -5.54 -5.66 -2.92
C PRO A 130 -5.86 -6.86 -3.82
N PHE A 131 -4.99 -7.87 -3.79
CA PHE A 131 -5.13 -9.06 -4.64
C PHE A 131 -4.49 -10.29 -4.00
N LEU A 132 -4.91 -11.48 -4.44
CA LEU A 132 -4.20 -12.73 -4.18
C LEU A 132 -3.61 -13.34 -5.44
N ARG A 133 -3.91 -12.79 -6.64
CA ARG A 133 -3.40 -13.23 -7.91
C ARG A 133 -3.10 -12.04 -8.82
N LEU A 134 -1.91 -12.00 -9.39
CA LEU A 134 -1.59 -11.11 -10.50
C LEU A 134 -2.33 -11.57 -11.77
N ARG A 135 -2.66 -10.62 -12.66
CA ARG A 135 -3.41 -10.93 -13.89
C ARG A 135 -2.53 -11.64 -14.92
N HIS A 136 -1.24 -11.32 -14.99
CA HIS A 136 -0.34 -11.91 -15.96
C HIS A 136 -0.09 -13.38 -15.65
N TRP A 137 -0.34 -14.26 -16.64
CA TRP A 137 -0.29 -15.71 -16.47
C TRP A 137 1.10 -16.27 -16.13
N LEU A 138 2.18 -15.59 -16.57
CA LEU A 138 3.57 -15.95 -16.22
C LEU A 138 4.01 -15.47 -14.83
N ALA A 139 3.21 -14.67 -14.11
CA ALA A 139 3.58 -14.18 -12.80
C ALA A 139 4.00 -15.30 -11.81
N PRO A 140 3.36 -16.47 -11.77
CA PRO A 140 3.82 -17.57 -10.90
C PRO A 140 5.22 -18.10 -11.25
N ALA A 141 5.64 -18.00 -12.51
CA ALA A 141 6.93 -18.50 -13.00
C ALA A 141 8.10 -17.51 -12.82
N CYS A 142 7.84 -16.30 -12.24
CA CYS A 142 8.87 -15.26 -12.07
C CYS A 142 10.08 -15.74 -11.25
N GLY A 143 9.94 -16.77 -10.41
CA GLY A 143 11.05 -17.39 -9.69
C GLY A 143 12.14 -17.97 -10.61
N LEU A 144 11.75 -18.47 -11.78
CA LEU A 144 12.66 -18.97 -12.81
C LEU A 144 12.95 -17.91 -13.88
N LEU A 145 11.93 -17.17 -14.30
CA LEU A 145 12.04 -16.17 -15.36
C LEU A 145 13.04 -15.04 -15.03
N GLN A 146 13.22 -14.70 -13.74
CA GLN A 146 14.16 -13.65 -13.31
C GLN A 146 15.62 -13.90 -13.75
N TYR A 147 15.99 -15.14 -14.05
CA TYR A 147 17.35 -15.51 -14.49
C TYR A 147 17.53 -15.33 -16.01
N VAL A 148 16.46 -15.29 -16.79
CA VAL A 148 16.50 -15.12 -18.24
C VAL A 148 15.96 -13.76 -18.68
N GLN A 149 15.07 -13.14 -17.90
CA GLN A 149 14.50 -11.82 -18.14
C GLN A 149 14.58 -10.98 -16.88
N ALA A 150 15.47 -10.01 -16.85
CA ALA A 150 15.68 -9.17 -15.67
C ALA A 150 14.53 -8.20 -15.43
N TYR A 151 13.97 -7.63 -16.51
CA TYR A 151 12.98 -6.56 -16.45
C TYR A 151 11.84 -6.78 -17.44
N GLN A 152 10.66 -6.33 -17.07
CA GLN A 152 9.52 -6.12 -17.95
C GLN A 152 9.30 -4.63 -18.14
N GLU A 153 9.33 -4.17 -19.39
CA GLU A 153 9.01 -2.79 -19.70
C GLU A 153 7.51 -2.54 -19.65
N ARG A 154 7.13 -1.36 -19.19
CA ARG A 154 5.76 -0.85 -19.24
C ARG A 154 5.71 0.56 -19.78
N THR A 155 4.65 0.89 -20.49
CA THR A 155 4.40 2.27 -20.93
C THR A 155 3.95 3.10 -19.73
N LEU A 156 4.58 4.24 -19.54
CA LEU A 156 4.20 5.26 -18.57
C LEU A 156 3.97 6.57 -19.29
N ARG A 157 3.01 7.36 -18.82
CA ARG A 157 2.90 8.77 -19.21
C ARG A 157 4.20 9.49 -18.79
N PRO A 158 4.75 10.41 -19.61
CA PRO A 158 6.03 11.07 -19.34
C PRO A 158 6.11 11.74 -17.96
N GLU A 159 5.02 12.36 -17.50
CA GLU A 159 4.90 13.02 -16.20
C GLU A 159 5.01 12.07 -15.01
N LEU A 160 4.80 10.79 -15.21
CA LEU A 160 4.89 9.76 -14.15
C LEU A 160 6.28 9.12 -14.05
N ILE A 161 7.13 9.32 -15.05
CA ILE A 161 8.49 8.72 -15.09
C ILE A 161 9.34 9.10 -13.85
N PRO A 162 9.29 10.33 -13.29
CA PRO A 162 10.05 10.66 -12.08
C PRO A 162 9.63 9.88 -10.83
N TYR A 163 8.40 9.34 -10.79
CA TYR A 163 7.77 8.77 -9.59
C TYR A 163 7.57 7.28 -9.66
N TYR A 164 7.56 6.69 -10.89
CA TYR A 164 7.38 5.27 -11.14
C TYR A 164 8.51 4.71 -11.99
N TYR A 165 8.76 3.40 -11.88
CA TYR A 165 9.74 2.75 -12.77
C TYR A 165 9.09 2.27 -14.07
N ARG A 166 9.69 2.65 -15.20
CA ARG A 166 9.38 2.11 -16.52
C ARG A 166 9.74 0.62 -16.61
N TYR A 167 10.86 0.24 -16.02
CA TYR A 167 11.35 -1.13 -16.00
C TYR A 167 10.99 -1.79 -14.67
N ARG A 168 10.11 -2.80 -14.74
CA ARG A 168 9.66 -3.58 -13.59
C ARG A 168 10.58 -4.77 -13.41
N PRO A 169 11.33 -4.91 -12.30
CA PRO A 169 12.16 -6.08 -12.05
C PRO A 169 11.33 -7.35 -11.92
N VAL A 170 11.66 -8.39 -12.68
CA VAL A 170 11.00 -9.70 -12.58
C VAL A 170 11.28 -10.35 -11.22
N ALA A 171 12.48 -10.14 -10.68
CA ALA A 171 12.82 -10.54 -9.31
C ALA A 171 11.87 -9.91 -8.27
N GLY A 172 11.50 -8.63 -8.43
CA GLY A 172 10.53 -7.97 -7.55
C GLY A 172 9.14 -8.60 -7.63
N VAL A 173 8.69 -9.02 -8.82
CA VAL A 173 7.43 -9.77 -8.98
C VAL A 173 7.52 -11.13 -8.27
N HIS A 174 8.69 -11.79 -8.30
CA HIS A 174 8.92 -13.01 -7.51
C HIS A 174 8.78 -12.72 -6.00
N GLN A 175 9.29 -11.59 -5.50
CA GLN A 175 9.11 -11.21 -4.10
C GLN A 175 7.64 -10.97 -3.74
N ILE A 176 6.84 -10.35 -4.64
CA ILE A 176 5.40 -10.23 -4.46
C ILE A 176 4.74 -11.62 -4.35
N ASN A 177 5.14 -12.60 -5.16
CA ASN A 177 4.62 -13.96 -5.05
C ASN A 177 4.96 -14.63 -3.71
N ARG A 178 6.14 -14.35 -3.14
CA ARG A 178 6.52 -14.80 -1.80
C ARG A 178 5.62 -14.15 -0.73
N LEU A 179 5.41 -12.83 -0.81
CA LEU A 179 4.51 -12.09 0.07
C LEU A 179 3.07 -12.63 -0.04
N LEU A 180 2.57 -12.90 -1.23
CA LEU A 180 1.24 -13.47 -1.45
C LEU A 180 1.06 -14.84 -0.78
N ARG A 181 2.11 -15.70 -0.77
CA ARG A 181 2.06 -16.97 -0.05
C ARG A 181 1.93 -16.77 1.46
N ARG A 182 2.61 -15.78 2.01
CA ARG A 182 2.52 -15.40 3.42
C ARG A 182 1.13 -14.85 3.74
N VAL A 183 0.70 -13.81 3.04
CA VAL A 183 -0.61 -13.15 3.25
C VAL A 183 -1.75 -14.17 3.20
N ARG A 184 -1.78 -15.07 2.19
CA ARG A 184 -2.84 -16.10 2.11
C ARG A 184 -3.00 -16.95 3.36
N ARG A 185 -1.91 -17.24 4.07
CA ARG A 185 -1.93 -18.02 5.32
C ARG A 185 -2.39 -17.19 6.51
N GLU A 186 -2.03 -15.91 6.50
CA GLU A 186 -2.24 -15.00 7.64
C GLU A 186 -3.60 -14.30 7.62
N LEU A 187 -4.31 -14.22 6.46
CA LEU A 187 -5.61 -13.55 6.34
C LEU A 187 -6.64 -13.89 7.44
N PRO A 188 -6.83 -15.16 7.84
CA PRO A 188 -7.81 -15.48 8.90
C PRO A 188 -7.43 -14.94 10.28
N GLN A 189 -6.15 -14.60 10.50
CA GLN A 189 -5.65 -14.10 11.79
C GLN A 189 -5.80 -12.58 11.92
N ILE A 190 -6.08 -11.87 10.81
CA ILE A 190 -6.24 -10.42 10.77
C ILE A 190 -7.62 -10.09 11.32
N THR A 191 -7.68 -9.47 12.49
CA THR A 191 -8.94 -9.14 13.21
C THR A 191 -9.27 -7.65 13.16
N ALA A 192 -8.31 -6.78 12.85
CA ALA A 192 -8.53 -5.34 12.72
C ALA A 192 -9.68 -5.00 11.75
N PRO A 193 -10.54 -4.01 12.05
CA PRO A 193 -11.54 -3.52 11.11
C PRO A 193 -10.95 -3.28 9.73
N ALA A 194 -11.65 -3.63 8.64
CA ALA A 194 -11.08 -3.55 7.31
C ALA A 194 -12.06 -3.02 6.26
N LEU A 195 -11.59 -2.06 5.46
CA LEU A 195 -12.22 -1.60 4.23
C LEU A 195 -11.37 -2.12 3.05
N VAL A 196 -11.96 -2.91 2.18
CA VAL A 196 -11.34 -3.42 0.96
C VAL A 196 -12.00 -2.78 -0.25
N VAL A 197 -11.22 -2.15 -1.11
CA VAL A 197 -11.71 -1.44 -2.30
C VAL A 197 -11.02 -1.99 -3.54
N ASN A 198 -11.82 -2.45 -4.52
CA ASN A 198 -11.35 -2.88 -5.84
C ASN A 198 -12.12 -2.13 -6.95
N ALA A 199 -11.69 -2.28 -8.21
CA ALA A 199 -12.32 -1.70 -9.37
C ALA A 199 -12.37 -2.72 -10.52
N LEU A 200 -13.49 -2.79 -11.23
CA LEU A 200 -13.68 -3.72 -12.36
C LEU A 200 -12.76 -3.42 -13.55
N GLY A 201 -12.37 -2.14 -13.73
CA GLY A 201 -11.43 -1.72 -14.77
C GLY A 201 -9.96 -2.00 -14.46
N ASP A 202 -9.64 -2.65 -13.34
CA ASP A 202 -8.27 -3.02 -13.00
C ASP A 202 -7.69 -4.04 -13.99
N ARG A 203 -6.63 -3.61 -14.70
CA ARG A 203 -5.90 -4.44 -15.68
C ARG A 203 -4.59 -5.01 -15.14
N THR A 204 -4.24 -4.69 -13.90
CA THR A 204 -2.97 -5.08 -13.27
C THR A 204 -3.12 -6.37 -12.46
N VAL A 205 -4.20 -6.47 -11.69
CA VAL A 205 -4.45 -7.61 -10.80
C VAL A 205 -5.75 -8.34 -11.19
N ASN A 206 -5.92 -9.53 -10.65
CA ASN A 206 -7.17 -10.28 -10.81
C ASN A 206 -8.16 -9.78 -9.73
N VAL A 207 -9.18 -9.02 -10.14
CA VAL A 207 -10.18 -8.38 -9.27
C VAL A 207 -10.94 -9.41 -8.43
N ALA A 208 -11.31 -10.55 -9.01
CA ALA A 208 -11.96 -11.63 -8.25
C ALA A 208 -11.09 -12.15 -7.10
N SER A 209 -9.74 -12.08 -7.25
CA SER A 209 -8.84 -12.46 -6.16
C SER A 209 -8.79 -11.43 -5.02
N GLY A 210 -9.12 -10.17 -5.29
CA GLY A 210 -9.32 -9.15 -4.26
C GLY A 210 -10.57 -9.42 -3.43
N ARG A 211 -11.67 -9.80 -4.09
CA ARG A 211 -12.89 -10.27 -3.39
C ARG A 211 -12.61 -11.49 -2.54
N HIS A 212 -11.85 -12.45 -3.04
CA HIS A 212 -11.45 -13.64 -2.28
C HIS A 212 -10.56 -13.30 -1.08
N LEU A 213 -9.69 -12.29 -1.19
CA LEU A 213 -8.94 -11.76 -0.05
C LEU A 213 -9.91 -11.26 1.04
N PHE A 214 -10.87 -10.40 0.66
CA PHE A 214 -11.87 -9.87 1.58
C PHE A 214 -12.64 -10.99 2.31
N GLU A 215 -13.07 -12.02 1.58
CA GLU A 215 -13.84 -13.15 2.15
C GLU A 215 -13.04 -13.88 3.22
N ARG A 216 -11.73 -14.05 3.01
CA ARG A 216 -10.83 -14.76 3.93
C ARG A 216 -10.29 -13.95 5.09
N LEU A 217 -10.43 -12.61 5.07
CA LEU A 217 -10.07 -11.77 6.22
C LEU A 217 -10.86 -12.19 7.46
N GLY A 218 -10.16 -12.41 8.59
CA GLY A 218 -10.77 -12.63 9.89
C GLY A 218 -11.41 -11.38 10.50
N SER A 219 -11.14 -10.21 9.93
CA SER A 219 -11.64 -8.90 10.36
C SER A 219 -13.14 -8.85 10.59
N ARG A 220 -13.53 -8.22 11.71
CA ARG A 220 -14.92 -7.87 12.04
C ARG A 220 -14.93 -6.58 12.86
N PRO A 221 -15.57 -5.47 12.37
CA PRO A 221 -16.30 -5.38 11.09
C PRO A 221 -15.36 -5.33 9.86
N LYS A 222 -15.90 -5.69 8.69
CA LYS A 222 -15.23 -5.50 7.39
C LYS A 222 -16.23 -5.10 6.31
N ALA A 223 -15.79 -4.23 5.38
CA ALA A 223 -16.58 -3.76 4.25
C ALA A 223 -15.83 -4.00 2.92
N TYR A 224 -16.57 -4.26 1.86
CA TYR A 224 -16.04 -4.41 0.51
C TYR A 224 -16.74 -3.43 -0.42
N HIS A 225 -15.95 -2.63 -1.14
CA HIS A 225 -16.44 -1.72 -2.16
C HIS A 225 -15.86 -2.07 -3.52
N LEU A 226 -16.67 -2.06 -4.57
CA LEU A 226 -16.26 -2.41 -5.91
C LEU A 226 -16.72 -1.31 -6.88
N TYR A 227 -15.76 -0.57 -7.45
CA TYR A 227 -16.00 0.42 -8.48
C TYR A 227 -16.23 -0.22 -9.85
N GLY A 228 -16.86 0.53 -10.75
CA GLY A 228 -17.18 0.12 -12.11
C GLY A 228 -15.96 -0.06 -13.03
N PRO A 229 -16.23 -0.44 -14.31
CA PRO A 229 -15.17 -0.71 -15.29
C PRO A 229 -14.40 0.54 -15.74
N GLU A 230 -14.91 1.73 -15.51
CA GLU A 230 -14.27 3.03 -15.79
C GLU A 230 -13.13 3.35 -14.83
N VAL A 231 -13.09 2.70 -13.66
CA VAL A 231 -12.08 2.90 -12.63
C VAL A 231 -10.96 1.87 -12.76
N GLY A 232 -9.72 2.35 -12.81
CA GLY A 232 -8.52 1.50 -12.96
C GLY A 232 -7.86 1.10 -11.64
N HIS A 233 -6.66 0.50 -11.76
CA HIS A 233 -5.87 -0.01 -10.63
C HIS A 233 -5.43 1.07 -9.63
N GLY A 234 -5.09 2.27 -10.13
CA GLY A 234 -4.45 3.34 -9.36
C GLY A 234 -5.43 4.14 -8.50
N LEU A 235 -6.14 3.51 -7.58
CA LEU A 235 -7.18 4.15 -6.75
C LEU A 235 -6.66 5.33 -5.91
N ALA A 236 -5.35 5.39 -5.61
CA ALA A 236 -4.75 6.50 -4.88
C ALA A 236 -4.50 7.77 -5.74
N SER A 237 -4.90 7.77 -7.01
CA SER A 237 -4.71 8.91 -7.93
C SER A 237 -5.95 9.80 -8.01
N PRO A 238 -5.78 11.15 -7.91
CA PRO A 238 -6.86 12.11 -8.16
C PRO A 238 -7.45 12.04 -9.58
N ASP A 239 -6.74 11.45 -10.53
CA ASP A 239 -7.20 11.27 -11.92
C ASP A 239 -8.30 10.19 -12.07
N GLN A 240 -8.58 9.43 -11.02
CA GLN A 240 -9.63 8.41 -11.05
C GLN A 240 -11.03 9.04 -10.94
N PRO A 241 -12.00 8.62 -11.76
CA PRO A 241 -13.35 9.17 -11.70
C PRO A 241 -14.04 8.94 -10.34
N CYS A 242 -13.63 7.93 -9.59
CA CYS A 242 -14.15 7.63 -8.26
C CYS A 242 -13.52 8.46 -7.13
N TRP A 243 -12.59 9.37 -7.41
CA TRP A 243 -11.79 10.03 -6.39
C TRP A 243 -12.60 10.72 -5.28
N PRO A 244 -13.63 11.55 -5.57
CA PRO A 244 -14.43 12.18 -4.50
C PRO A 244 -15.16 11.15 -3.62
N ASP A 245 -15.72 10.11 -4.23
CA ASP A 245 -16.42 9.04 -3.53
C ASP A 245 -15.46 8.20 -2.67
N LEU A 246 -14.29 7.85 -3.21
CA LEU A 246 -13.25 7.13 -2.47
C LEU A 246 -12.83 7.91 -1.22
N ILE A 247 -12.65 9.22 -1.32
CA ILE A 247 -12.29 10.06 -0.17
C ILE A 247 -13.39 10.00 0.89
N SER A 248 -14.66 10.16 0.48
CA SER A 248 -15.81 10.08 1.39
C SER A 248 -15.84 8.72 2.10
N LEU A 249 -15.63 7.63 1.36
CA LEU A 249 -15.60 6.26 1.88
C LEU A 249 -14.46 6.06 2.90
N VAL A 250 -13.25 6.53 2.58
CA VAL A 250 -12.07 6.46 3.45
C VAL A 250 -12.29 7.25 4.74
N LEU A 251 -12.74 8.50 4.65
CA LEU A 251 -12.98 9.34 5.82
C LEU A 251 -14.11 8.82 6.71
N THR A 252 -15.15 8.27 6.11
CA THR A 252 -16.26 7.63 6.85
C THR A 252 -15.76 6.43 7.63
N PHE A 253 -14.95 5.56 7.01
CA PHE A 253 -14.35 4.42 7.69
C PHE A 253 -13.45 4.85 8.87
N LEU A 254 -12.57 5.82 8.67
CA LEU A 254 -11.67 6.31 9.71
C LEU A 254 -12.45 6.89 10.90
N ARG A 255 -13.40 7.81 10.65
CA ARG A 255 -14.21 8.43 11.71
C ARG A 255 -15.03 7.42 12.51
N HIS A 256 -15.58 6.42 11.85
CA HIS A 256 -16.37 5.38 12.52
C HIS A 256 -15.52 4.56 13.50
N HIS A 257 -14.30 4.23 13.14
CA HIS A 257 -13.44 3.40 13.98
C HIS A 257 -12.58 4.21 14.97
N ASP A 258 -12.36 5.50 14.72
CA ASP A 258 -11.74 6.43 15.66
C ASP A 258 -12.70 6.72 16.85
N ALA A 259 -13.98 6.88 16.59
CA ALA A 259 -15.01 7.21 17.59
C ALA A 259 -15.35 6.05 18.54
N THR A 260 -15.25 4.79 18.08
CA THR A 260 -15.70 3.63 18.85
C THR A 260 -14.85 3.33 20.10
N GLU A 261 -13.57 3.76 20.13
CA GLU A 261 -12.73 3.60 21.32
C GLU A 261 -12.78 4.80 22.29
N THR A 262 -13.27 5.95 21.88
CA THR A 262 -13.33 7.15 22.75
C THR A 262 -14.56 7.21 23.65
N GLY A 263 -15.48 6.22 23.59
CA GLY A 263 -16.68 6.18 24.43
C GLY A 263 -17.69 7.32 24.16
N ARG A 264 -17.53 8.08 23.10
CA ARG A 264 -18.49 9.09 22.65
C ARG A 264 -19.57 8.41 21.81
N SER A 265 -20.71 8.08 22.42
CA SER A 265 -21.93 7.80 21.67
C SER A 265 -22.18 8.96 20.71
N PRO A 266 -22.51 8.69 19.42
CA PRO A 266 -22.94 9.75 18.52
C PRO A 266 -24.20 10.39 19.12
N SER A 267 -24.14 11.68 19.45
CA SER A 267 -25.33 12.46 19.73
C SER A 267 -26.15 12.46 18.44
N VAL A 268 -27.24 11.70 18.42
CA VAL A 268 -28.24 11.74 17.35
C VAL A 268 -28.89 13.09 17.42
N PRO A 269 -28.98 13.84 16.30
CA PRO A 269 -29.74 15.09 16.24
C PRO A 269 -31.23 14.90 16.36
#